data_00c3f67d09971b782c88787123e224c7
#
_entry.id   00c3f67d09971b782c88787123e224c7
#
_cell.length_a   1.000
_cell.length_b   1.000
_cell.length_c   1.000
_cell.angle_alpha   90.00
_cell.angle_beta   90.00
_cell.angle_gamma   90.00
#
_symmetry.space_group_name_H-M   'P 1'
#
loop_
_entity.id
_entity.type
_entity.pdbx_description
1 polymer ?
#
loop_
_entity_poly.entity_id
_entity_poly.type
_entity_poly.pdbx_seq_one_letter_code
_entity_poly.pdbx_strand_id
1 'polypeptide(L)'
;TIQTASATTTALTGPDFNKSYTTLSLSYKHPHFSYLKGEAGYTLKLMKKDTADVNKIMQHRIFFGITGSYRYEKWSFSLRERFMTEIRMGDIDQHVATGYYQNNRADWYLRSKLEVAYHAASKPLKPYIWCELVNTLNANPLQQYYVNNDPMQPGRQYIRRVRAAIGVVWRLTAHSSLDFYYRFNYGYDRDVNVKPKKQTIHLTEEREFQHAIGIAYKFSQK
;
A
#
# COMPACT_ATOMS: atom_id res chain seq x y z
N THR A 1 4.37 16.98 -21.10
CA THR A 1 5.01 17.79 -20.06
C THR A 1 4.68 17.20 -18.70
N ILE A 2 5.71 16.95 -17.86
CA ILE A 2 5.54 16.50 -16.47
C ILE A 2 4.82 17.62 -15.70
N GLN A 3 3.65 17.33 -15.13
CA GLN A 3 2.84 18.36 -14.46
C GLN A 3 3.17 18.54 -12.98
N THR A 4 3.60 17.48 -12.31
CA THR A 4 3.96 17.57 -10.88
C THR A 4 5.03 16.57 -10.52
N ALA A 5 6.04 17.03 -9.80
CA ALA A 5 6.94 16.20 -9.03
C ALA A 5 6.64 16.45 -7.54
N SER A 6 6.53 15.41 -6.76
CA SER A 6 6.30 15.52 -5.32
C SER A 6 7.25 14.66 -4.52
N ALA A 7 7.75 15.21 -3.42
CA ALA A 7 8.45 14.45 -2.40
C ALA A 7 7.62 14.49 -1.12
N THR A 8 7.34 13.34 -0.56
CA THR A 8 6.57 13.25 0.69
C THR A 8 7.34 12.37 1.65
N THR A 9 7.62 12.89 2.84
CA THR A 9 8.14 12.11 3.95
C THR A 9 7.03 11.96 4.97
N THR A 10 6.66 10.73 5.26
CA THR A 10 5.67 10.42 6.29
C THR A 10 6.38 9.66 7.41
N ALA A 11 6.48 10.26 8.58
CA ALA A 11 6.83 9.57 9.80
C ALA A 11 5.53 9.16 10.50
N LEU A 12 5.35 7.88 10.79
CA LEU A 12 4.24 7.42 11.60
C LEU A 12 4.63 7.59 13.07
N THR A 13 3.91 8.49 13.75
CA THR A 13 4.09 8.79 15.16
C THR A 13 3.11 7.97 16.00
N GLY A 14 3.62 7.15 16.89
CA GLY A 14 2.87 6.36 17.86
C GLY A 14 3.84 5.73 18.85
N PRO A 15 3.40 5.12 19.95
CA PRO A 15 4.29 4.48 20.93
C PRO A 15 5.21 3.43 20.27
N ASP A 16 4.85 2.94 19.08
CA ASP A 16 5.65 2.00 18.27
C ASP A 16 6.21 2.69 17.00
N PHE A 17 7.11 3.65 17.19
CA PHE A 17 7.80 4.37 16.11
C PHE A 17 8.77 3.48 15.33
N ASN A 18 8.26 2.51 14.60
CA ASN A 18 9.11 1.54 13.95
C ASN A 18 9.20 1.68 12.45
N LYS A 19 8.48 2.64 11.83
CA LYS A 19 8.44 2.75 10.37
C LYS A 19 8.46 4.19 9.90
N SER A 20 9.39 4.53 8.99
CA SER A 20 9.38 5.79 8.24
C SER A 20 9.32 5.54 6.74
N TYR A 21 8.68 6.44 6.02
CA TYR A 21 8.52 6.36 4.56
C TYR A 21 8.94 7.67 3.93
N THR A 22 9.84 7.60 2.96
CA THR A 22 10.17 8.74 2.09
C THR A 22 9.80 8.38 0.67
N THR A 23 8.90 9.14 0.06
CA THR A 23 8.38 8.86 -1.28
C THR A 23 8.70 10.02 -2.22
N LEU A 24 9.28 9.69 -3.36
CA LEU A 24 9.43 10.57 -4.52
C LEU A 24 8.48 10.08 -5.60
N SER A 25 7.69 10.97 -6.18
CA SER A 25 6.78 10.61 -7.26
C SER A 25 6.68 11.68 -8.33
N LEU A 26 6.50 11.21 -9.55
CA LEU A 26 6.23 12.02 -10.73
C LEU A 26 4.84 11.68 -11.22
N SER A 27 4.09 12.67 -11.66
CA SER A 27 2.81 12.45 -12.31
C SER A 27 2.69 13.24 -13.60
N TYR A 28 2.08 12.60 -14.58
CA TYR A 28 1.83 13.14 -15.89
C TYR A 28 0.34 13.07 -16.21
N LYS A 29 -0.26 14.18 -16.60
CA LYS A 29 -1.62 14.23 -17.12
C LYS A 29 -1.55 14.39 -18.62
N HIS A 30 -2.23 13.50 -19.35
CA HIS A 30 -2.20 13.51 -20.79
C HIS A 30 -2.93 14.75 -21.33
N PRO A 31 -2.34 15.54 -22.25
CA PRO A 31 -2.93 16.80 -22.71
C PRO A 31 -4.26 16.60 -23.46
N HIS A 32 -4.35 15.56 -24.30
CA HIS A 32 -5.56 15.25 -25.08
C HIS A 32 -6.58 14.40 -24.30
N PHE A 33 -6.11 13.57 -23.34
CA PHE A 33 -6.97 12.74 -22.52
C PHE A 33 -6.95 13.24 -21.07
N SER A 34 -7.61 14.38 -20.85
CA SER A 34 -7.61 15.04 -19.55
C SER A 34 -8.18 14.16 -18.40
N TYR A 35 -8.87 13.09 -18.73
CA TYR A 35 -9.37 12.10 -17.82
C TYR A 35 -8.33 11.03 -17.40
N LEU A 36 -7.16 10.98 -18.08
CA LEU A 36 -6.08 10.06 -17.76
C LEU A 36 -4.88 10.75 -17.11
N LYS A 37 -4.41 10.15 -16.03
CA LYS A 37 -3.19 10.55 -15.32
C LYS A 37 -2.32 9.34 -15.09
N GLY A 38 -1.06 9.39 -15.54
CA GLY A 38 -0.02 8.45 -15.20
C GLY A 38 0.74 8.90 -13.96
N GLU A 39 1.25 7.95 -13.19
CA GLU A 39 2.16 8.21 -12.08
C GLU A 39 3.26 7.15 -12.02
N ALA A 40 4.45 7.56 -11.58
CA ALA A 40 5.56 6.67 -11.26
C ALA A 40 6.26 7.19 -10.01
N GLY A 41 6.82 6.30 -9.22
CA GLY A 41 7.53 6.75 -8.05
C GLY A 41 8.32 5.67 -7.34
N TYR A 42 9.06 6.15 -6.36
CA TYR A 42 9.93 5.37 -5.51
C TYR A 42 9.66 5.72 -4.05
N THR A 43 9.62 4.70 -3.19
CA THR A 43 9.49 4.88 -1.74
C THR A 43 10.60 4.11 -1.04
N LEU A 44 11.35 4.80 -0.20
CA LEU A 44 12.23 4.20 0.77
C LEU A 44 11.45 3.99 2.07
N LYS A 45 11.43 2.77 2.56
CA LYS A 45 10.82 2.40 3.84
C LYS A 45 11.90 1.92 4.77
N LEU A 46 12.02 2.56 5.93
CA LEU A 46 12.91 2.16 7.01
C LEU A 46 12.07 1.58 8.15
N MET A 47 12.42 0.40 8.60
CA MET A 47 11.78 -0.26 9.74
C MET A 47 12.81 -0.53 10.82
N LYS A 48 12.45 -0.24 12.07
CA LYS A 48 13.22 -0.65 13.24
C LYS A 48 12.77 -2.05 13.64
N LYS A 49 13.69 -2.97 13.84
CA LYS A 49 13.39 -4.30 14.37
C LYS A 49 13.44 -4.25 15.88
N ASP A 50 12.42 -4.77 16.54
CA ASP A 50 12.27 -4.74 18.03
C ASP A 50 13.18 -5.73 18.78
N THR A 51 14.05 -6.44 18.10
CA THR A 51 14.99 -7.38 18.72
C THR A 51 16.40 -6.81 18.69
N ALA A 52 17.22 -7.20 19.65
CA ALA A 52 18.60 -6.73 19.91
C ALA A 52 19.57 -6.71 18.70
N ASP A 53 19.14 -7.18 17.55
CA ASP A 53 19.84 -7.06 16.29
C ASP A 53 19.60 -5.68 15.67
N VAL A 54 20.68 -4.91 15.59
CA VAL A 54 20.76 -3.51 15.11
C VAL A 54 20.39 -3.36 13.62
N ASN A 55 19.90 -4.37 12.97
CA ASN A 55 19.62 -4.36 11.53
C ASN A 55 18.28 -3.64 11.21
N LYS A 56 18.40 -2.35 10.89
CA LYS A 56 17.33 -1.61 10.26
C LYS A 56 16.98 -2.29 8.93
N ILE A 57 15.80 -2.84 8.84
CA ILE A 57 15.34 -3.42 7.58
C ILE A 57 14.99 -2.27 6.64
N MET A 58 15.74 -2.16 5.57
CA MET A 58 15.50 -1.23 4.48
C MET A 58 14.70 -1.94 3.40
N GLN A 59 13.60 -1.34 2.98
CA GLN A 59 12.79 -1.82 1.86
C GLN A 59 12.66 -0.73 0.81
N HIS A 60 12.88 -1.11 -0.44
CA HIS A 60 12.70 -0.26 -1.59
C HIS A 60 11.38 -0.60 -2.26
N ARG A 61 10.57 0.41 -2.56
CA ARG A 61 9.32 0.23 -3.28
C ARG A 61 9.34 1.08 -4.54
N ILE A 62 9.11 0.45 -5.67
CA ILE A 62 8.91 1.11 -6.95
C ILE A 62 7.45 0.94 -7.33
N PHE A 63 6.83 1.97 -7.89
CA PHE A 63 5.45 1.87 -8.34
C PHE A 63 5.21 2.63 -9.63
N PHE A 64 4.24 2.11 -10.39
CA PHE A 64 3.67 2.73 -11.59
C PHE A 64 2.16 2.67 -11.48
N GLY A 65 1.47 3.71 -11.90
CA GLY A 65 0.02 3.75 -11.81
C GLY A 65 -0.63 4.56 -12.91
N ILE A 66 -1.88 4.21 -13.17
CA ILE A 66 -2.77 4.94 -14.06
C ILE A 66 -4.04 5.28 -13.28
N THR A 67 -4.50 6.50 -13.43
CA THR A 67 -5.76 6.95 -12.85
C THR A 67 -6.66 7.44 -13.98
N GLY A 68 -7.81 6.82 -14.12
CA GLY A 68 -8.92 7.30 -14.93
C GLY A 68 -9.87 8.11 -14.07
N SER A 69 -10.32 9.27 -14.54
CA SER A 69 -11.26 10.11 -13.81
C SER A 69 -12.40 10.55 -14.75
N TYR A 70 -13.61 10.44 -14.26
CA TYR A 70 -14.81 10.85 -14.99
C TYR A 70 -15.67 11.74 -14.10
N ARG A 71 -16.23 12.80 -14.67
CA ARG A 71 -17.13 13.71 -13.96
C ARG A 71 -18.49 13.74 -14.65
N TYR A 72 -19.50 13.49 -13.85
CA TYR A 72 -20.88 13.62 -14.28
C TYR A 72 -21.61 14.56 -13.34
N GLU A 73 -22.00 15.73 -13.84
CA GLU A 73 -22.61 16.82 -13.06
C GLU A 73 -21.81 17.17 -11.79
N LYS A 74 -22.36 16.85 -10.62
CA LYS A 74 -21.77 17.10 -9.30
C LYS A 74 -20.97 15.90 -8.79
N TRP A 75 -20.97 14.77 -9.49
CA TRP A 75 -20.27 13.56 -9.10
C TRP A 75 -18.94 13.43 -9.83
N SER A 76 -17.94 12.98 -9.14
CA SER A 76 -16.68 12.57 -9.75
C SER A 76 -16.35 11.14 -9.36
N PHE A 77 -15.95 10.37 -10.34
CA PHE A 77 -15.54 8.99 -10.23
C PHE A 77 -14.06 8.91 -10.61
N SER A 78 -13.30 8.15 -9.87
CA SER A 78 -11.87 7.94 -10.14
C SER A 78 -11.51 6.49 -9.87
N LEU A 79 -10.93 5.83 -10.87
CA LEU A 79 -10.36 4.49 -10.75
C LEU A 79 -8.84 4.60 -10.93
N ARG A 80 -8.11 4.16 -9.94
CA ARG A 80 -6.64 4.10 -9.97
C ARG A 80 -6.17 2.67 -9.87
N GLU A 81 -5.40 2.25 -10.86
CA GLU A 81 -4.64 1.02 -10.84
C GLU A 81 -3.17 1.34 -10.62
N ARG A 82 -2.54 0.70 -9.64
CA ARG A 82 -1.14 0.89 -9.32
C ARG A 82 -0.44 -0.46 -9.13
N PHE A 83 0.52 -0.74 -10.00
CA PHE A 83 1.47 -1.82 -9.80
C PHE A 83 2.60 -1.34 -8.88
N MET A 84 2.99 -2.19 -7.94
CA MET A 84 4.08 -1.91 -7.00
C MET A 84 4.95 -3.13 -6.82
N THR A 85 6.25 -2.91 -6.67
CA THR A 85 7.19 -3.93 -6.21
C THR A 85 7.89 -3.46 -4.94
N GLU A 86 7.92 -4.30 -3.92
CA GLU A 86 8.69 -4.11 -2.69
C GLU A 86 9.91 -5.02 -2.72
N ILE A 87 11.11 -4.42 -2.76
CA ILE A 87 12.37 -5.14 -2.78
C ILE A 87 12.93 -5.12 -1.36
N ARG A 88 13.23 -6.29 -0.81
CA ARG A 88 13.81 -6.45 0.52
C ARG A 88 15.34 -6.55 0.40
N MET A 89 16.03 -5.83 1.28
CA MET A 89 17.47 -5.95 1.45
C MET A 89 17.73 -6.77 2.72
N GLY A 90 18.50 -7.85 2.62
CA GLY A 90 18.86 -8.75 3.72
C GLY A 90 18.83 -10.21 3.32
N ASP A 91 19.14 -11.09 4.26
CA ASP A 91 19.07 -12.53 4.06
C ASP A 91 17.63 -12.96 3.83
N ILE A 92 17.44 -13.57 2.66
CA ILE A 92 16.15 -14.09 2.23
C ILE A 92 16.06 -15.60 2.40
N ASP A 93 17.19 -16.24 2.67
CA ASP A 93 17.31 -17.68 2.72
C ASP A 93 17.31 -18.19 4.16
N GLN A 94 16.49 -19.21 4.43
CA GLN A 94 16.48 -19.91 5.70
C GLN A 94 16.56 -21.41 5.44
N HIS A 95 17.52 -22.07 6.09
CA HIS A 95 17.70 -23.51 6.01
C HIS A 95 17.13 -24.18 7.24
N VAL A 96 16.35 -25.22 7.02
CA VAL A 96 15.92 -26.16 8.05
C VAL A 96 16.29 -27.56 7.58
N ALA A 97 16.56 -28.50 8.49
CA ALA A 97 17.05 -29.83 8.13
C ALA A 97 16.10 -30.60 7.19
N THR A 98 14.81 -30.25 7.17
CA THR A 98 13.78 -30.87 6.34
C THR A 98 13.49 -30.10 5.06
N GLY A 99 14.21 -29.01 4.79
CA GLY A 99 13.97 -28.22 3.59
C GLY A 99 14.70 -26.90 3.54
N TYR A 100 14.55 -26.24 2.41
CA TYR A 100 15.12 -24.95 2.10
C TYR A 100 14.00 -23.92 1.93
N TYR A 101 14.12 -22.79 2.60
CA TYR A 101 13.19 -21.70 2.53
C TYR A 101 13.83 -20.46 1.95
N GLN A 102 13.30 -20.01 0.85
CA GLN A 102 13.72 -18.76 0.23
C GLN A 102 12.54 -17.78 0.18
N ASN A 103 12.69 -16.64 0.86
CA ASN A 103 11.74 -15.55 0.71
C ASN A 103 11.85 -14.89 -0.67
N ASN A 104 10.75 -14.40 -1.19
CA ASN A 104 10.81 -13.53 -2.36
C ASN A 104 11.68 -12.31 -2.06
N ARG A 105 12.64 -12.06 -2.94
CA ARG A 105 13.42 -10.81 -2.90
C ARG A 105 12.57 -9.60 -3.27
N ALA A 106 11.55 -9.81 -4.11
CA ALA A 106 10.63 -8.77 -4.53
C ALA A 106 9.18 -9.26 -4.41
N ASP A 107 8.36 -8.55 -3.67
CA ASP A 107 6.93 -8.78 -3.58
C ASP A 107 6.20 -7.84 -4.55
N TRP A 108 5.30 -8.38 -5.36
CA TRP A 108 4.54 -7.65 -6.37
C TRP A 108 3.10 -7.50 -5.96
N TYR A 109 2.59 -6.29 -6.09
CA TYR A 109 1.23 -5.94 -5.70
C TYR A 109 0.52 -5.17 -6.83
N LEU A 110 -0.76 -5.46 -6.99
CA LEU A 110 -1.68 -4.60 -7.74
C LEU A 110 -2.63 -3.94 -6.74
N ARG A 111 -2.73 -2.61 -6.80
CA ARG A 111 -3.63 -1.82 -5.99
C ARG A 111 -4.67 -1.15 -6.87
N SER A 112 -5.91 -1.53 -6.66
CA SER A 112 -7.09 -1.01 -7.37
C SER A 112 -7.88 -0.13 -6.41
N LYS A 113 -7.99 1.17 -6.68
CA LYS A 113 -8.74 2.12 -5.85
C LYS A 113 -9.85 2.78 -6.66
N LEU A 114 -11.08 2.59 -6.21
CA LEU A 114 -12.24 3.33 -6.70
C LEU A 114 -12.60 4.43 -5.70
N GLU A 115 -12.81 5.64 -6.19
CA GLU A 115 -13.24 6.79 -5.39
C GLU A 115 -14.42 7.49 -6.06
N VAL A 116 -15.43 7.80 -5.27
CA VAL A 116 -16.59 8.60 -5.67
C VAL A 116 -16.67 9.82 -4.76
N ALA A 117 -16.80 11.01 -5.35
CA ALA A 117 -16.93 12.23 -4.58
C ALA A 117 -18.01 13.13 -5.16
N TYR A 118 -18.68 13.88 -4.26
CA TYR A 118 -19.73 14.82 -4.62
C TYR A 118 -19.25 16.26 -4.47
N HIS A 119 -19.51 17.08 -5.48
CA HIS A 119 -19.12 18.49 -5.55
C HIS A 119 -20.35 19.38 -5.50
N ALA A 120 -20.71 19.87 -4.34
CA ALA A 120 -21.76 20.88 -4.23
C ALA A 120 -21.23 22.23 -4.72
N ALA A 121 -21.88 22.82 -5.71
CA ALA A 121 -21.39 24.05 -6.37
C ALA A 121 -21.25 25.26 -5.42
N SER A 122 -22.11 25.34 -4.40
CA SER A 122 -22.17 26.47 -3.45
C SER A 122 -21.55 26.17 -2.09
N LYS A 123 -21.04 24.98 -1.86
CA LYS A 123 -20.53 24.57 -0.54
C LYS A 123 -19.03 24.25 -0.59
N PRO A 124 -18.26 24.69 0.41
CA PRO A 124 -16.82 24.38 0.49
C PRO A 124 -16.56 22.89 0.85
N LEU A 125 -17.62 22.09 1.01
CA LEU A 125 -17.55 20.70 1.45
C LEU A 125 -17.66 19.75 0.25
N LYS A 126 -16.74 18.78 0.20
CA LYS A 126 -16.69 17.71 -0.78
C LYS A 126 -16.69 16.36 -0.06
N PRO A 127 -17.85 15.75 0.18
CA PRO A 127 -17.91 14.39 0.69
C PRO A 127 -17.42 13.38 -0.35
N TYR A 128 -16.80 12.30 0.15
CA TYR A 128 -16.31 11.23 -0.69
C TYR A 128 -16.38 9.87 0.02
N ILE A 129 -16.36 8.83 -0.78
CA ILE A 129 -16.14 7.45 -0.36
C ILE A 129 -15.13 6.82 -1.31
N TRP A 130 -14.27 5.95 -0.79
CA TRP A 130 -13.41 5.13 -1.63
C TRP A 130 -13.22 3.73 -1.06
N CYS A 131 -12.94 2.81 -1.96
CA CYS A 131 -12.53 1.43 -1.65
C CYS A 131 -11.22 1.13 -2.39
N GLU A 132 -10.32 0.43 -1.75
CA GLU A 132 -9.03 0.00 -2.31
C GLU A 132 -8.81 -1.47 -2.01
N LEU A 133 -8.46 -2.23 -3.05
CA LEU A 133 -8.02 -3.62 -2.96
C LEU A 133 -6.51 -3.66 -3.20
N VAL A 134 -5.82 -4.48 -2.42
CA VAL A 134 -4.40 -4.79 -2.62
C VAL A 134 -4.26 -6.27 -2.87
N ASN A 135 -3.94 -6.62 -4.11
CA ASN A 135 -3.71 -8.00 -4.54
C ASN A 135 -2.21 -8.31 -4.51
N THR A 136 -1.83 -9.42 -3.93
CA THR A 136 -0.49 -9.99 -4.07
C THR A 136 -0.44 -10.77 -5.37
N LEU A 137 0.52 -10.45 -6.25
CA LEU A 137 0.63 -11.06 -7.57
C LEU A 137 1.61 -12.24 -7.58
N ASN A 138 2.67 -12.17 -6.78
CA ASN A 138 3.61 -13.25 -6.59
C ASN A 138 3.56 -13.69 -5.12
N ALA A 139 2.78 -14.71 -4.84
CA ALA A 139 2.81 -15.31 -3.52
C ALA A 139 4.18 -15.93 -3.24
N ASN A 140 4.57 -15.89 -1.96
CA ASN A 140 5.85 -16.39 -1.51
C ASN A 140 6.08 -17.84 -1.96
N PRO A 141 7.25 -18.19 -2.54
CA PRO A 141 7.58 -19.56 -2.96
C PRO A 141 7.50 -20.62 -1.85
N LEU A 142 7.49 -20.23 -0.59
CA LEU A 142 7.23 -21.15 0.52
C LEU A 142 5.93 -21.92 0.43
N GLN A 143 4.99 -21.39 -0.29
CA GLN A 143 3.77 -22.11 -0.57
C GLN A 143 4.02 -23.29 -1.54
N GLN A 144 5.23 -23.43 -2.04
CA GLN A 144 5.70 -24.56 -2.83
C GLN A 144 6.42 -25.62 -1.99
N TYR A 145 6.60 -25.39 -0.67
CA TYR A 145 7.35 -26.31 0.18
C TYR A 145 6.52 -27.48 0.69
N TYR A 146 7.22 -28.60 0.85
CA TYR A 146 6.67 -29.84 1.38
C TYR A 146 6.66 -29.78 2.90
N VAL A 147 5.50 -29.91 3.51
CA VAL A 147 5.38 -30.31 4.89
C VAL A 147 5.01 -31.79 4.89
N ASN A 148 5.85 -32.64 5.44
CA ASN A 148 5.65 -34.11 5.47
C ASN A 148 5.51 -34.77 4.08
N ASN A 149 6.30 -34.35 3.10
CA ASN A 149 6.27 -34.82 1.71
C ASN A 149 5.00 -34.50 0.90
N ASP A 150 4.06 -33.77 1.45
CA ASP A 150 2.93 -33.25 0.68
C ASP A 150 3.28 -31.89 0.08
N PRO A 151 3.12 -31.70 -1.25
CA PRO A 151 3.35 -30.41 -1.87
C PRO A 151 2.30 -29.43 -1.33
N MET A 152 2.74 -28.44 -0.57
CA MET A 152 1.87 -27.32 -0.25
C MET A 152 1.45 -26.65 -1.57
N GLN A 153 0.15 -26.39 -1.71
CA GLN A 153 -0.36 -25.78 -2.94
C GLN A 153 0.40 -24.49 -3.25
N PRO A 154 0.81 -24.30 -4.53
CA PRO A 154 1.51 -23.11 -4.94
C PRO A 154 0.72 -21.89 -4.52
N GLY A 155 1.44 -20.88 -4.07
CA GLY A 155 0.84 -19.64 -3.59
C GLY A 155 -0.04 -19.02 -4.66
N ARG A 156 -1.33 -19.02 -4.41
CA ARG A 156 -2.29 -18.35 -5.27
C ARG A 156 -2.22 -16.85 -5.01
N GLN A 157 -2.42 -16.08 -6.06
CA GLN A 157 -2.73 -14.67 -5.93
C GLN A 157 -3.89 -14.50 -4.94
N TYR A 158 -3.75 -13.57 -4.02
CA TYR A 158 -4.80 -13.34 -3.02
C TYR A 158 -4.93 -11.85 -2.70
N ILE A 159 -6.12 -11.47 -2.22
CA ILE A 159 -6.37 -10.12 -1.73
C ILE A 159 -5.75 -10.01 -0.34
N ARG A 160 -4.61 -9.33 -0.28
CA ARG A 160 -3.89 -9.10 0.96
C ARG A 160 -4.56 -8.04 1.84
N ARG A 161 -5.21 -7.05 1.21
CA ARG A 161 -5.78 -5.94 1.95
C ARG A 161 -6.98 -5.33 1.25
N VAL A 162 -8.00 -5.06 2.05
CA VAL A 162 -9.16 -4.27 1.66
C VAL A 162 -9.21 -3.04 2.54
N ARG A 163 -9.31 -1.87 1.92
CA ARG A 163 -9.44 -0.60 2.62
C ARG A 163 -10.66 0.13 2.11
N ALA A 164 -11.38 0.76 3.00
CA ALA A 164 -12.47 1.66 2.65
C ALA A 164 -12.38 2.91 3.51
N ALA A 165 -12.80 4.04 2.98
CA ALA A 165 -12.97 5.23 3.78
C ALA A 165 -14.15 6.05 3.29
N ILE A 166 -14.78 6.72 4.24
CA ILE A 166 -15.73 7.79 4.01
C ILE A 166 -15.18 9.06 4.64
N GLY A 167 -15.32 10.18 3.95
CA GLY A 167 -14.77 11.42 4.45
C GLY A 167 -15.37 12.65 3.80
N VAL A 168 -14.92 13.80 4.29
CA VAL A 168 -15.30 15.10 3.75
C VAL A 168 -14.07 16.00 3.68
N VAL A 169 -13.82 16.55 2.49
CA VAL A 169 -12.83 17.60 2.30
C VAL A 169 -13.51 18.94 2.46
N TRP A 170 -13.05 19.72 3.43
CA TRP A 170 -13.49 21.09 3.64
C TRP A 170 -12.45 22.05 3.06
N ARG A 171 -12.83 22.78 2.01
CA ARG A 171 -11.99 23.81 1.41
C ARG A 171 -12.04 25.07 2.29
N LEU A 172 -10.93 25.43 2.89
CA LEU A 172 -10.78 26.63 3.72
C LEU A 172 -10.49 27.86 2.85
N THR A 173 -9.57 27.70 1.89
CA THR A 173 -9.16 28.74 0.95
C THR A 173 -8.96 28.15 -0.44
N ALA A 174 -8.55 28.96 -1.41
CA ALA A 174 -8.17 28.47 -2.74
C ALA A 174 -6.99 27.48 -2.70
N HIS A 175 -6.15 27.57 -1.66
CA HIS A 175 -4.90 26.83 -1.53
C HIS A 175 -4.86 25.84 -0.36
N SER A 176 -5.87 25.88 0.52
CA SER A 176 -5.86 25.04 1.71
C SER A 176 -7.18 24.30 1.94
N SER A 177 -7.10 23.10 2.45
CA SER A 177 -8.24 22.27 2.81
C SER A 177 -7.94 21.37 3.99
N LEU A 178 -8.98 21.05 4.74
CA LEU A 178 -8.99 20.02 5.77
C LEU A 178 -9.75 18.79 5.24
N ASP A 179 -9.22 17.62 5.49
CA ASP A 179 -9.80 16.33 5.11
C ASP A 179 -10.08 15.55 6.39
N PHE A 180 -11.35 15.35 6.69
CA PHE A 180 -11.81 14.55 7.81
C PHE A 180 -12.28 13.21 7.26
N TYR A 181 -11.78 12.11 7.83
CA TYR A 181 -12.17 10.80 7.33
C TYR A 181 -12.21 9.74 8.42
N TYR A 182 -13.06 8.76 8.19
CA TYR A 182 -13.03 7.48 8.85
C TYR A 182 -12.56 6.43 7.86
N ARG A 183 -11.61 5.61 8.26
CA ARG A 183 -11.02 4.56 7.44
C ARG A 183 -11.14 3.21 8.13
N PHE A 184 -11.60 2.24 7.39
CA PHE A 184 -11.56 0.82 7.70
C PHE A 184 -10.44 0.16 6.90
N ASN A 185 -9.73 -0.76 7.53
CA ASN A 185 -8.69 -1.55 6.90
C ASN A 185 -8.81 -3.00 7.38
N TYR A 186 -8.98 -3.90 6.44
CA TYR A 186 -8.91 -5.34 6.65
C TYR A 186 -7.65 -5.85 5.99
N GLY A 187 -6.76 -6.44 6.77
CA GLY A 187 -5.53 -7.10 6.34
C GLY A 187 -5.68 -8.61 6.45
N TYR A 188 -5.17 -9.31 5.45
CA TYR A 188 -4.99 -10.75 5.45
C TYR A 188 -3.55 -11.01 5.04
N ASP A 189 -2.74 -11.47 5.97
CA ASP A 189 -1.34 -11.82 5.75
C ASP A 189 -1.14 -13.32 5.96
N ARG A 190 -0.36 -13.90 5.07
CA ARG A 190 0.16 -15.26 5.23
C ARG A 190 1.64 -15.13 5.53
N ASP A 191 2.00 -15.52 6.72
CA ASP A 191 3.40 -15.55 7.13
C ASP A 191 3.84 -16.98 7.39
N VAL A 192 5.13 -17.22 7.14
CA VAL A 192 5.71 -18.52 7.38
C VAL A 192 6.71 -18.40 8.50
N ASN A 193 6.38 -19.09 9.58
CA ASN A 193 7.22 -19.14 10.75
C ASN A 193 8.08 -20.41 10.71
N VAL A 194 9.37 -20.20 10.43
CA VAL A 194 10.36 -21.28 10.45
C VAL A 194 10.95 -21.35 11.86
N LYS A 195 10.81 -22.49 12.52
CA LYS A 195 11.44 -22.75 13.82
C LYS A 195 12.67 -23.68 13.63
N PRO A 196 13.88 -23.11 13.45
CA PRO A 196 15.08 -23.91 13.12
C PRO A 196 15.40 -24.96 14.18
N LYS A 197 15.21 -24.64 15.48
CA LYS A 197 15.47 -25.55 16.60
C LYS A 197 14.53 -26.76 16.62
N LYS A 198 13.28 -26.59 16.14
CA LYS A 198 12.27 -27.65 16.08
C LYS A 198 12.15 -28.27 14.69
N GLN A 199 12.89 -27.75 13.72
CA GLN A 199 12.85 -28.17 12.32
C GLN A 199 11.44 -28.20 11.73
N THR A 200 10.59 -27.27 12.15
CA THR A 200 9.21 -27.18 11.70
C THR A 200 8.94 -25.87 10.98
N ILE A 201 8.14 -25.97 9.92
CA ILE A 201 7.64 -24.83 9.16
C ILE A 201 6.14 -24.73 9.43
N HIS A 202 5.69 -23.59 9.92
CA HIS A 202 4.29 -23.32 10.19
C HIS A 202 3.81 -22.19 9.31
N LEU A 203 2.74 -22.43 8.56
CA LEU A 203 2.01 -21.35 7.88
C LEU A 203 1.08 -20.70 8.91
N THR A 204 1.26 -19.41 9.12
CA THR A 204 0.41 -18.61 9.98
C THR A 204 -0.43 -17.69 9.10
N GLU A 205 -1.74 -17.73 9.26
CA GLU A 205 -2.65 -16.79 8.62
C GLU A 205 -3.10 -15.76 9.64
N GLU A 206 -2.77 -14.50 9.38
CA GLU A 206 -3.15 -13.40 10.26
C GLU A 206 -4.22 -12.55 9.59
N ARG A 207 -5.27 -12.26 10.34
CA ARG A 207 -6.33 -11.34 9.94
C ARG A 207 -6.33 -10.14 10.86
N GLU A 208 -6.19 -8.98 10.27
CA GLU A 208 -6.11 -7.74 11.01
C GLU A 208 -7.25 -6.81 10.62
N PHE A 209 -7.96 -6.30 11.63
CA PHE A 209 -8.98 -5.29 11.46
C PHE A 209 -8.53 -4.01 12.14
N GLN A 210 -8.48 -2.93 11.39
CA GLN A 210 -8.08 -1.62 11.90
C GLN A 210 -9.12 -0.57 11.54
N HIS A 211 -9.42 0.28 12.50
CA HIS A 211 -10.27 1.46 12.33
C HIS A 211 -9.46 2.70 12.64
N ALA A 212 -9.62 3.75 11.86
CA ALA A 212 -8.92 5.01 12.09
C ALA A 212 -9.83 6.19 11.76
N ILE A 213 -9.86 7.17 12.66
CA ILE A 213 -10.35 8.50 12.37
C ILE A 213 -9.14 9.38 12.09
N GLY A 214 -9.20 10.17 11.03
CA GLY A 214 -8.07 11.00 10.63
C GLY A 214 -8.50 12.41 10.24
N ILE A 215 -7.57 13.33 10.45
CA ILE A 215 -7.65 14.70 9.98
C ILE A 215 -6.37 14.97 9.21
N ALA A 216 -6.48 15.47 7.98
CA ALA A 216 -5.34 15.85 7.17
C ALA A 216 -5.48 17.28 6.65
N TYR A 217 -4.46 18.09 6.85
CA TYR A 217 -4.37 19.42 6.25
C TYR A 217 -3.62 19.31 4.93
N LYS A 218 -4.17 19.89 3.88
CA LYS A 218 -3.56 19.95 2.55
C LYS A 218 -3.34 21.40 2.14
N PHE A 219 -2.13 21.70 1.76
CA PHE A 219 -1.75 23.00 1.20
C PHE A 219 -1.21 22.80 -0.21
N SER A 220 -1.62 23.64 -1.16
CA SER A 220 -1.19 23.60 -2.56
C SER A 220 -0.74 24.99 -2.97
N GLN A 221 0.53 25.17 -3.29
CA GLN A 221 1.00 26.32 -4.04
C GLN A 221 0.70 26.09 -5.53
N LYS A 222 0.08 27.08 -6.17
CA LYS A 222 -0.04 27.10 -7.63
C LYS A 222 1.15 27.79 -8.25
#